data_066ed978cc42aff7cd50eaa914dde6c6
#
_entry.id   066ed978cc42aff7cd50eaa914dde6c6
#
_cell.length_a   1.000
_cell.length_b   1.000
_cell.length_c   1.000
_cell.angle_alpha   90.00
_cell.angle_beta   90.00
_cell.angle_gamma   90.00
#
_symmetry.space_group_name_H-M   'P 1'
#
loop_
_entity.id
_entity.type
_entity.pdbx_description
1 polymer ?
#
loop_
_entity_poly.entity_id
_entity_poly.type
_entity_poly.pdbx_seq_one_letter_code
_entity_poly.pdbx_strand_id
1 'polypeptide(L)'
;MKIALVHDYIKEYGGAERVLEALHELYPQADVYTSLYLPSYLGPHRARFKSWKIKTSFLQYIPGKAKLISPLRLLSPLAFKSFDFSGYDLIISSATGAYFPNSVRKNSAQLICYCHTPPRYLYGYATARQWKHNVLLRIIGETMNHILRIVDLNASKNVDFYIANSLEVKARIKKFYRRDAVVVYPPVELDLQKETKGQERAYFLTGGRLARAKHVDVIVQACSELGVPLKVFGKAFAGYGEELRKMANRKWLMVDGVKKSTIEFLGEVDDKEKLELMRGAKAFLFASEDEDFGITPVEAMGQGTPVIAYRSGGVKETIEEGKSGLFFDQLNKESLIEQLKVFDKKKLKEEECIARAKKFSKERFFKEVASVISKKTA
;
A
#
# COMPACT_ATOMS: atom_id res chain seq x y z
N MET A 1 -25.09 0.71 18.66
CA MET A 1 -23.88 1.54 18.44
C MET A 1 -23.91 2.05 17.00
N LYS A 2 -23.96 3.36 16.81
CA LYS A 2 -23.95 4.01 15.49
C LYS A 2 -22.49 4.34 15.11
N ILE A 3 -22.03 3.79 14.00
CA ILE A 3 -20.62 3.87 13.57
C ILE A 3 -20.48 4.76 12.35
N ALA A 4 -19.43 5.59 12.31
CA ALA A 4 -18.97 6.30 11.12
C ALA A 4 -17.58 5.81 10.72
N LEU A 5 -17.36 5.61 9.42
CA LEU A 5 -16.04 5.38 8.85
C LEU A 5 -15.52 6.69 8.26
N VAL A 6 -14.26 7.03 8.55
CA VAL A 6 -13.62 8.25 8.03
C VAL A 6 -12.38 7.85 7.25
N HIS A 7 -12.22 8.37 6.02
CA HIS A 7 -11.07 8.07 5.16
C HIS A 7 -10.51 9.33 4.53
N ASP A 8 -9.23 9.35 4.20
CA ASP A 8 -8.52 10.53 3.67
C ASP A 8 -9.21 11.10 2.44
N TYR A 9 -9.21 10.36 1.33
CA TYR A 9 -9.95 10.62 0.08
C TYR A 9 -10.06 9.33 -0.73
N ILE A 10 -11.08 9.21 -1.57
CA ILE A 10 -11.30 8.05 -2.43
C ILE A 10 -11.11 8.49 -3.89
N LYS A 11 -9.95 8.17 -4.48
CA LYS A 11 -9.56 8.49 -5.86
C LYS A 11 -8.98 7.30 -6.60
N GLU A 12 -8.37 6.37 -5.91
CA GLU A 12 -7.79 5.15 -6.43
C GLU A 12 -8.23 3.97 -5.57
N TYR A 13 -8.05 2.75 -6.05
CA TYR A 13 -8.32 1.55 -5.27
C TYR A 13 -6.99 0.84 -4.99
N GLY A 14 -6.46 1.05 -3.82
CA GLY A 14 -5.20 0.49 -3.34
C GLY A 14 -5.37 -0.27 -2.02
N GLY A 15 -4.27 -0.47 -1.32
CA GLY A 15 -4.27 -1.22 -0.06
C GLY A 15 -5.10 -0.57 1.06
N ALA A 16 -5.14 0.76 1.10
CA ALA A 16 -5.92 1.48 2.10
C ALA A 16 -7.43 1.41 1.82
N GLU A 17 -7.83 1.52 0.56
CA GLU A 17 -9.22 1.40 0.16
C GLU A 17 -9.74 -0.04 0.35
N ARG A 18 -8.89 -1.06 0.21
CA ARG A 18 -9.24 -2.45 0.58
C ARG A 18 -9.52 -2.61 2.07
N VAL A 19 -8.75 -1.94 2.92
CA VAL A 19 -9.05 -1.91 4.36
C VAL A 19 -10.35 -1.18 4.64
N LEU A 20 -10.59 -0.03 3.98
CA LEU A 20 -11.83 0.70 4.11
C LEU A 20 -13.03 -0.16 3.66
N GLU A 21 -12.90 -0.89 2.55
CA GLU A 21 -13.92 -1.84 2.07
C GLU A 21 -14.19 -2.93 3.10
N ALA A 22 -13.15 -3.56 3.65
CA ALA A 22 -13.29 -4.58 4.68
C ALA A 22 -13.92 -4.01 5.97
N LEU A 23 -13.59 -2.79 6.37
CA LEU A 23 -14.26 -2.12 7.49
C LEU A 23 -15.74 -1.85 7.20
N HIS A 24 -16.08 -1.46 5.97
CA HIS A 24 -17.47 -1.24 5.57
C HIS A 24 -18.24 -2.56 5.46
N GLU A 25 -17.63 -3.65 5.03
CA GLU A 25 -18.23 -4.98 5.06
C GLU A 25 -18.50 -5.46 6.49
N LEU A 26 -17.60 -5.16 7.43
CA LEU A 26 -17.78 -5.47 8.85
C LEU A 26 -18.89 -4.61 9.48
N TYR A 27 -19.05 -3.37 9.00
CA TYR A 27 -20.05 -2.41 9.48
C TYR A 27 -20.87 -1.82 8.31
N PRO A 28 -21.75 -2.62 7.66
CA PRO A 28 -22.42 -2.22 6.42
C PRO A 28 -23.41 -1.06 6.57
N GLN A 29 -23.83 -0.74 7.79
CA GLN A 29 -24.71 0.40 8.10
C GLN A 29 -23.92 1.70 8.38
N ALA A 30 -22.59 1.66 8.38
CA ALA A 30 -21.78 2.83 8.68
C ALA A 30 -21.81 3.84 7.52
N ASP A 31 -22.04 5.11 7.85
CA ASP A 31 -21.82 6.20 6.90
C ASP A 31 -20.32 6.39 6.67
N VAL A 32 -19.91 6.63 5.43
CA VAL A 32 -18.51 6.87 5.07
C VAL A 32 -18.26 8.35 4.82
N TYR A 33 -17.36 8.93 5.58
CA TYR A 33 -16.94 10.32 5.48
C TYR A 33 -15.56 10.40 4.83
N THR A 34 -15.41 11.24 3.82
CA THR A 34 -14.13 11.43 3.14
C THR A 34 -13.98 12.88 2.66
N SER A 35 -12.74 13.36 2.57
CA SER A 35 -12.51 14.71 2.09
C SER A 35 -12.95 14.90 0.63
N LEU A 36 -12.67 13.90 -0.23
CA LEU A 36 -12.94 13.89 -1.66
C LEU A 36 -13.37 12.49 -2.11
N TYR A 37 -14.39 12.41 -2.96
CA TYR A 37 -14.76 11.20 -3.68
C TYR A 37 -14.72 11.43 -5.19
N LEU A 38 -13.87 10.71 -5.90
CA LEU A 38 -13.58 10.89 -7.32
C LEU A 38 -13.83 9.60 -8.11
N PRO A 39 -15.08 9.16 -8.27
CA PRO A 39 -15.43 7.85 -8.83
C PRO A 39 -14.97 7.64 -10.27
N SER A 40 -14.80 8.72 -11.07
CA SER A 40 -14.28 8.63 -12.44
C SER A 40 -12.82 8.15 -12.53
N TYR A 41 -12.08 8.18 -11.42
CA TYR A 41 -10.68 7.74 -11.35
C TYR A 41 -10.52 6.31 -10.83
N LEU A 42 -11.60 5.65 -10.37
CA LEU A 42 -11.56 4.31 -9.79
C LEU A 42 -11.59 3.18 -10.83
N GLY A 43 -11.80 3.52 -12.11
CA GLY A 43 -11.87 2.51 -13.17
C GLY A 43 -12.89 1.40 -12.85
N PRO A 44 -12.50 0.12 -13.01
CA PRO A 44 -13.38 -1.03 -12.76
C PRO A 44 -13.82 -1.15 -11.29
N HIS A 45 -13.06 -0.58 -10.37
CA HIS A 45 -13.37 -0.65 -8.93
C HIS A 45 -14.48 0.33 -8.49
N ARG A 46 -14.99 1.19 -9.40
CA ARG A 46 -16.09 2.13 -9.09
C ARG A 46 -17.34 1.43 -8.55
N ALA A 47 -17.64 0.24 -9.05
CA ALA A 47 -18.82 -0.53 -8.64
C ALA A 47 -18.82 -0.90 -7.15
N ARG A 48 -17.63 -1.09 -6.52
CA ARG A 48 -17.47 -1.46 -5.11
C ARG A 48 -18.05 -0.42 -4.15
N PHE A 49 -18.08 0.84 -4.54
CA PHE A 49 -18.52 1.97 -3.71
C PHE A 49 -19.96 2.44 -4.02
N LYS A 50 -20.66 1.79 -4.97
CA LYS A 50 -21.95 2.29 -5.49
C LYS A 50 -23.07 2.33 -4.45
N SER A 51 -23.07 1.35 -3.52
CA SER A 51 -24.12 1.21 -2.49
C SER A 51 -23.79 1.99 -1.20
N TRP A 52 -22.63 2.61 -1.11
CA TRP A 52 -22.16 3.25 0.12
C TRP A 52 -22.79 4.64 0.30
N LYS A 53 -23.09 4.99 1.54
CA LYS A 53 -23.50 6.36 1.92
C LYS A 53 -22.27 7.21 2.15
N ILE A 54 -21.72 7.77 1.06
CA ILE A 54 -20.48 8.57 1.10
C ILE A 54 -20.83 10.04 1.28
N LYS A 55 -20.31 10.65 2.35
CA LYS A 55 -20.41 12.07 2.66
C LYS A 55 -19.05 12.73 2.44
N THR A 56 -19.02 13.77 1.60
CA THR A 56 -17.79 14.48 1.24
C THR A 56 -17.72 15.85 1.91
N SER A 57 -16.50 16.37 2.10
CA SER A 57 -16.30 17.71 2.63
C SER A 57 -16.51 18.80 1.57
N PHE A 58 -16.40 20.08 1.99
CA PHE A 58 -16.46 21.23 1.09
C PHE A 58 -15.35 21.19 0.01
N LEU A 59 -14.26 20.44 0.20
CA LEU A 59 -13.22 20.26 -0.82
C LEU A 59 -13.76 19.62 -2.10
N GLN A 60 -14.87 18.87 -2.00
CA GLN A 60 -15.55 18.25 -3.14
C GLN A 60 -16.04 19.28 -4.18
N TYR A 61 -16.30 20.50 -3.78
CA TYR A 61 -16.82 21.56 -4.65
C TYR A 61 -15.74 22.42 -5.30
N ILE A 62 -14.45 22.21 -4.95
CA ILE A 62 -13.33 22.98 -5.53
C ILE A 62 -13.11 22.56 -6.99
N PRO A 63 -13.12 23.51 -7.95
CA PRO A 63 -12.80 23.23 -9.35
C PRO A 63 -11.38 22.66 -9.49
N GLY A 64 -11.20 21.67 -10.37
CA GLY A 64 -9.88 21.06 -10.60
C GLY A 64 -9.34 20.21 -9.45
N LYS A 65 -10.15 19.89 -8.43
CA LYS A 65 -9.76 19.13 -7.23
C LYS A 65 -8.94 17.86 -7.51
N ALA A 66 -9.23 17.15 -8.61
CA ALA A 66 -8.52 15.93 -8.96
C ALA A 66 -7.02 16.15 -9.26
N LYS A 67 -6.64 17.34 -9.72
CA LYS A 67 -5.25 17.75 -9.96
C LYS A 67 -4.62 18.40 -8.71
N LEU A 68 -5.44 18.91 -7.82
CA LEU A 68 -5.06 19.68 -6.61
C LEU A 68 -4.95 18.83 -5.34
N ILE A 69 -4.93 17.49 -5.43
CA ILE A 69 -4.86 16.60 -4.25
C ILE A 69 -3.73 17.02 -3.28
N SER A 70 -2.53 17.29 -3.79
CA SER A 70 -1.39 17.64 -2.93
C SER A 70 -1.57 19.01 -2.21
N PRO A 71 -1.92 20.13 -2.87
CA PRO A 71 -2.16 21.40 -2.18
C PRO A 71 -3.42 21.37 -1.30
N LEU A 72 -4.48 20.66 -1.65
CA LEU A 72 -5.70 20.54 -0.83
C LEU A 72 -5.44 19.86 0.54
N ARG A 73 -4.31 19.19 0.69
CA ARG A 73 -3.85 18.66 1.99
C ARG A 73 -3.81 19.72 3.07
N LEU A 74 -3.43 20.96 2.73
CA LEU A 74 -3.36 22.07 3.68
C LEU A 74 -4.73 22.43 4.27
N LEU A 75 -5.80 22.23 3.50
CA LEU A 75 -7.16 22.50 3.92
C LEU A 75 -7.84 21.27 4.55
N SER A 76 -7.22 20.09 4.47
CA SER A 76 -7.85 18.86 4.94
C SER A 76 -8.17 18.85 6.44
N PRO A 77 -7.40 19.47 7.36
CA PRO A 77 -7.80 19.53 8.76
C PRO A 77 -9.12 20.28 8.96
N LEU A 78 -9.34 21.36 8.22
CA LEU A 78 -10.60 22.12 8.24
C LEU A 78 -11.74 21.31 7.63
N ALA A 79 -11.45 20.60 6.54
CA ALA A 79 -12.41 19.72 5.87
C ALA A 79 -12.94 18.63 6.82
N PHE A 80 -12.06 17.98 7.57
CA PHE A 80 -12.49 16.96 8.53
C PHE A 80 -13.18 17.55 9.77
N LYS A 81 -12.77 18.74 10.23
CA LYS A 81 -13.45 19.46 11.32
C LYS A 81 -14.86 19.94 10.95
N SER A 82 -15.18 20.09 9.67
CA SER A 82 -16.50 20.54 9.20
C SER A 82 -17.59 19.45 9.24
N PHE A 83 -17.21 18.19 9.42
CA PHE A 83 -18.20 17.13 9.57
C PHE A 83 -18.82 17.13 10.97
N ASP A 84 -20.10 16.84 11.02
CA ASP A 84 -20.85 16.66 12.28
C ASP A 84 -20.95 15.15 12.60
N PHE A 85 -20.43 14.79 13.76
CA PHE A 85 -20.50 13.44 14.31
C PHE A 85 -21.38 13.37 15.56
N SER A 86 -22.24 14.36 15.80
CA SER A 86 -23.26 14.28 16.85
C SER A 86 -24.19 13.10 16.57
N GLY A 87 -24.41 12.27 17.57
CA GLY A 87 -25.23 11.07 17.42
C GLY A 87 -24.52 9.84 16.83
N TYR A 88 -23.18 9.87 16.71
CA TYR A 88 -22.37 8.66 16.54
C TYR A 88 -21.75 8.26 17.86
N ASP A 89 -21.67 6.93 18.09
CA ASP A 89 -21.03 6.36 19.27
C ASP A 89 -19.55 6.07 19.01
N LEU A 90 -19.23 5.67 17.76
CA LEU A 90 -17.90 5.27 17.33
C LEU A 90 -17.54 5.86 15.97
N ILE A 91 -16.34 6.41 15.87
CA ILE A 91 -15.70 6.83 14.62
C ILE A 91 -14.48 5.94 14.41
N ILE A 92 -14.42 5.28 13.25
CA ILE A 92 -13.24 4.51 12.83
C ILE A 92 -12.58 5.29 11.69
N SER A 93 -11.41 5.86 11.93
CA SER A 93 -10.64 6.53 10.89
C SER A 93 -9.65 5.57 10.25
N SER A 94 -9.67 5.48 8.90
CA SER A 94 -8.69 4.78 8.08
C SER A 94 -7.71 5.82 7.53
N ALA A 95 -6.60 6.04 8.27
CA ALA A 95 -5.66 7.14 8.03
C ALA A 95 -4.45 6.67 7.20
N THR A 96 -4.34 7.17 5.96
CA THR A 96 -3.25 6.81 5.05
C THR A 96 -2.00 7.67 5.21
N GLY A 97 -2.08 8.72 6.01
CA GLY A 97 -1.04 9.75 6.14
C GLY A 97 -0.98 10.72 4.95
N ALA A 98 -1.94 10.65 4.02
CA ALA A 98 -2.03 11.61 2.93
C ALA A 98 -2.69 12.91 3.36
N TYR A 99 -3.77 12.81 4.15
CA TYR A 99 -4.52 13.91 4.74
C TYR A 99 -4.61 13.71 6.27
N PHE A 100 -5.51 14.44 6.95
CA PHE A 100 -5.59 14.45 8.42
C PHE A 100 -6.98 14.05 8.92
N PRO A 101 -7.47 12.81 8.67
CA PRO A 101 -8.81 12.37 9.04
C PRO A 101 -9.03 12.37 10.56
N ASN A 102 -7.98 12.24 11.35
CA ASN A 102 -8.04 12.32 12.81
C ASN A 102 -8.32 13.74 13.35
N SER A 103 -8.41 14.76 12.46
CA SER A 103 -8.78 16.13 12.84
C SER A 103 -10.29 16.33 13.06
N VAL A 104 -11.11 15.28 12.94
CA VAL A 104 -12.55 15.32 13.16
C VAL A 104 -12.92 15.86 14.55
N ARG A 105 -14.09 16.52 14.67
CA ARG A 105 -14.71 16.85 15.95
C ARG A 105 -15.51 15.65 16.40
N LYS A 106 -14.94 14.81 17.27
CA LYS A 106 -15.58 13.54 17.67
C LYS A 106 -16.75 13.69 18.64
N ASN A 107 -16.95 14.89 19.22
CA ASN A 107 -17.95 15.13 20.27
C ASN A 107 -17.82 14.08 21.40
N SER A 108 -18.91 13.35 21.69
CA SER A 108 -18.95 12.25 22.66
C SER A 108 -18.53 10.89 22.06
N ALA A 109 -18.36 10.81 20.73
CA ALA A 109 -17.96 9.57 20.08
C ALA A 109 -16.52 9.16 20.40
N GLN A 110 -16.28 7.86 20.51
CA GLN A 110 -14.93 7.32 20.58
C GLN A 110 -14.27 7.33 19.20
N LEU A 111 -13.01 7.73 19.11
CA LEU A 111 -12.24 7.74 17.85
C LEU A 111 -11.17 6.66 17.86
N ILE A 112 -11.35 5.61 17.06
CA ILE A 112 -10.35 4.58 16.80
C ILE A 112 -9.71 4.85 15.45
N CYS A 113 -8.38 4.89 15.39
CA CYS A 113 -7.63 5.09 14.15
C CYS A 113 -6.99 3.78 13.68
N TYR A 114 -7.44 3.26 12.54
CA TYR A 114 -6.67 2.30 11.76
C TYR A 114 -5.63 3.08 10.96
N CYS A 115 -4.40 3.05 11.45
CA CYS A 115 -3.29 3.83 10.87
C CYS A 115 -2.53 2.98 9.85
N HIS A 116 -2.59 3.38 8.58
CA HIS A 116 -1.79 2.75 7.53
C HIS A 116 -0.33 3.19 7.63
N THR A 117 -0.10 4.46 7.93
CA THR A 117 1.21 5.04 8.28
C THR A 117 1.04 6.47 8.75
N PRO A 118 1.85 6.99 9.67
CA PRO A 118 2.02 8.42 9.85
C PRO A 118 2.50 9.11 8.56
N PRO A 119 2.17 10.40 8.33
CA PRO A 119 2.47 11.09 7.07
C PRO A 119 3.96 11.03 6.68
N ARG A 120 4.33 10.17 5.74
CA ARG A 120 5.72 9.93 5.32
C ARG A 120 6.45 11.21 4.91
N TYR A 121 5.76 12.11 4.21
CA TYR A 121 6.32 13.39 3.73
C TYR A 121 6.67 14.36 4.85
N LEU A 122 6.07 14.22 6.05
CA LEU A 122 6.35 15.02 7.22
C LEU A 122 7.54 14.48 8.05
N TYR A 123 7.76 13.17 8.01
CA TYR A 123 8.70 12.49 8.91
C TYR A 123 9.93 11.91 8.21
N GLY A 124 10.23 12.38 6.98
CA GLY A 124 11.50 12.10 6.30
C GLY A 124 11.59 10.75 5.58
N TYR A 125 10.48 10.03 5.42
CA TYR A 125 10.44 8.80 4.64
C TYR A 125 10.37 9.06 3.14
N ALA A 126 10.78 8.08 2.34
CA ALA A 126 10.75 8.16 0.89
C ALA A 126 9.33 8.43 0.36
N THR A 127 9.23 9.37 -0.58
CA THR A 127 7.97 9.76 -1.25
C THR A 127 8.10 9.67 -2.76
N ALA A 128 6.97 9.61 -3.46
CA ALA A 128 6.94 9.48 -4.91
C ALA A 128 7.42 10.71 -5.68
N ARG A 129 7.53 11.89 -5.05
CA ARG A 129 7.88 13.16 -5.70
C ARG A 129 9.21 13.70 -5.19
N GLN A 130 10.08 14.09 -6.12
CA GLN A 130 11.35 14.78 -5.85
C GLN A 130 11.17 16.30 -6.03
N TRP A 131 10.56 16.98 -5.06
CA TRP A 131 10.34 18.43 -5.10
C TRP A 131 11.45 19.26 -4.42
N LYS A 132 12.42 18.60 -3.76
CA LYS A 132 13.46 19.23 -2.95
C LYS A 132 14.65 19.79 -3.75
N HIS A 133 14.67 19.63 -5.06
CA HIS A 133 15.77 20.12 -5.92
C HIS A 133 15.80 21.65 -6.05
N ASN A 134 14.63 22.31 -6.02
CA ASN A 134 14.56 23.77 -6.05
C ASN A 134 14.64 24.30 -4.62
N VAL A 135 15.65 25.16 -4.33
CA VAL A 135 15.94 25.68 -3.00
C VAL A 135 14.76 26.49 -2.44
N LEU A 136 14.12 27.35 -3.24
CA LEU A 136 12.99 28.16 -2.80
C LEU A 136 11.77 27.31 -2.48
N LEU A 137 11.43 26.37 -3.37
CA LEU A 137 10.34 25.42 -3.13
C LEU A 137 10.62 24.53 -1.91
N ARG A 138 11.89 24.21 -1.66
CA ARG A 138 12.32 23.44 -0.48
C ARG A 138 12.07 24.22 0.80
N ILE A 139 12.46 25.50 0.87
CA ILE A 139 12.24 26.34 2.07
C ILE A 139 10.74 26.49 2.36
N ILE A 140 9.94 26.87 1.36
CA ILE A 140 8.49 27.01 1.51
C ILE A 140 7.86 25.69 1.93
N GLY A 141 8.22 24.59 1.26
CA GLY A 141 7.67 23.27 1.53
C GLY A 141 8.04 22.75 2.93
N GLU A 142 9.27 22.95 3.40
CA GLU A 142 9.67 22.53 4.75
C GLU A 142 8.99 23.36 5.84
N THR A 143 8.79 24.68 5.61
CA THR A 143 8.00 25.54 6.52
C THR A 143 6.56 25.03 6.61
N MET A 144 5.92 24.75 5.47
CA MET A 144 4.57 24.18 5.45
C MET A 144 4.52 22.80 6.11
N ASN A 145 5.50 21.94 5.87
CA ASN A 145 5.61 20.64 6.53
C ASN A 145 5.77 20.78 8.04
N HIS A 146 6.49 21.82 8.53
CA HIS A 146 6.60 22.08 9.95
C HIS A 146 5.23 22.40 10.59
N ILE A 147 4.45 23.27 9.97
CA ILE A 147 3.08 23.59 10.40
C ILE A 147 2.21 22.32 10.38
N LEU A 148 2.28 21.55 9.30
CA LEU A 148 1.51 20.31 9.18
C LEU A 148 1.93 19.24 10.20
N ARG A 149 3.19 19.18 10.64
CA ARG A 149 3.62 18.30 11.75
C ARG A 149 2.93 18.65 13.06
N ILE A 150 2.77 19.94 13.34
CA ILE A 150 2.04 20.41 14.54
C ILE A 150 0.55 20.00 14.44
N VAL A 151 -0.05 20.19 13.27
CA VAL A 151 -1.45 19.78 13.00
C VAL A 151 -1.61 18.28 13.17
N ASP A 152 -0.71 17.49 12.59
CA ASP A 152 -0.72 16.04 12.67
C ASP A 152 -0.58 15.51 14.11
N LEU A 153 0.38 16.08 14.86
CA LEU A 153 0.56 15.75 16.27
C LEU A 153 -0.68 16.11 17.10
N ASN A 154 -1.33 17.25 16.83
CA ASN A 154 -2.56 17.60 17.54
C ASN A 154 -3.73 16.68 17.14
N ALA A 155 -3.86 16.32 15.86
CA ALA A 155 -4.83 15.36 15.39
C ALA A 155 -4.60 13.96 16.02
N SER A 156 -3.33 13.58 16.22
CA SER A 156 -3.00 12.29 16.85
C SER A 156 -3.44 12.20 18.31
N LYS A 157 -3.48 13.33 19.03
CA LYS A 157 -3.97 13.39 20.43
C LYS A 157 -5.48 13.19 20.54
N ASN A 158 -6.23 13.50 19.48
CA ASN A 158 -7.67 13.32 19.42
C ASN A 158 -8.09 11.83 19.34
N VAL A 159 -7.19 10.96 18.92
CA VAL A 159 -7.43 9.52 18.79
C VAL A 159 -7.41 8.85 20.16
N ASP A 160 -8.46 8.11 20.49
CA ASP A 160 -8.54 7.35 21.75
C ASP A 160 -7.70 6.08 21.67
N PHE A 161 -7.76 5.38 20.52
CA PHE A 161 -7.05 4.13 20.35
C PHE A 161 -6.51 3.94 18.91
N TYR A 162 -5.28 3.42 18.81
CA TYR A 162 -4.62 3.13 17.54
C TYR A 162 -4.59 1.64 17.22
N ILE A 163 -4.95 1.31 15.98
CA ILE A 163 -4.68 0.04 15.33
C ILE A 163 -3.62 0.32 14.25
N ALA A 164 -2.49 -0.37 14.30
CA ALA A 164 -1.44 -0.28 13.29
C ALA A 164 -1.57 -1.44 12.29
N ASN A 165 -1.31 -1.19 11.02
CA ASN A 165 -1.35 -2.22 9.98
C ASN A 165 -0.13 -3.16 9.99
N SER A 166 0.90 -2.87 10.82
CA SER A 166 2.14 -3.64 10.93
C SER A 166 2.92 -3.27 12.19
N LEU A 167 3.90 -4.08 12.58
CA LEU A 167 4.85 -3.73 13.65
C LEU A 167 5.70 -2.51 13.26
N GLU A 168 6.04 -2.39 11.98
CA GLU A 168 6.74 -1.22 11.43
C GLU A 168 5.93 0.07 11.67
N VAL A 169 4.64 0.07 11.34
CA VAL A 169 3.77 1.23 11.57
C VAL A 169 3.49 1.45 13.05
N LYS A 170 3.37 0.39 13.86
CA LYS A 170 3.31 0.51 15.32
C LYS A 170 4.53 1.24 15.88
N ALA A 171 5.74 0.91 15.40
CA ALA A 171 6.98 1.59 15.80
C ALA A 171 6.96 3.08 15.38
N ARG A 172 6.44 3.40 14.19
CA ARG A 172 6.28 4.80 13.72
C ARG A 172 5.28 5.58 14.57
N ILE A 173 4.13 4.98 14.94
CA ILE A 173 3.16 5.60 15.85
C ILE A 173 3.82 5.90 17.20
N LYS A 174 4.57 4.96 17.76
CA LYS A 174 5.32 5.16 19.01
C LYS A 174 6.34 6.28 18.89
N LYS A 175 7.11 6.30 17.79
CA LYS A 175 8.17 7.29 17.53
C LYS A 175 7.63 8.70 17.38
N PHE A 176 6.56 8.90 16.58
CA PHE A 176 6.10 10.23 16.18
C PHE A 176 4.95 10.76 17.05
N TYR A 177 4.05 9.88 17.49
CA TYR A 177 2.89 10.28 18.29
C TYR A 177 3.04 9.96 19.78
N ARG A 178 4.06 9.18 20.16
CA ARG A 178 4.28 8.68 21.53
C ARG A 178 3.08 7.92 22.07
N ARG A 179 2.36 7.23 21.18
CA ARG A 179 1.17 6.43 21.48
C ARG A 179 1.46 4.95 21.25
N ASP A 180 0.77 4.09 22.00
CA ASP A 180 0.77 2.66 21.75
C ASP A 180 -0.31 2.29 20.72
N ALA A 181 -0.12 1.16 20.04
CA ALA A 181 -1.06 0.62 19.06
C ALA A 181 -1.12 -0.91 19.16
N VAL A 182 -2.28 -1.47 18.87
CA VAL A 182 -2.42 -2.91 18.60
C VAL A 182 -2.18 -3.13 17.11
N VAL A 183 -1.48 -4.20 16.76
CA VAL A 183 -1.28 -4.57 15.36
C VAL A 183 -2.44 -5.44 14.90
N VAL A 184 -3.10 -5.00 13.82
CA VAL A 184 -4.03 -5.82 13.05
C VAL A 184 -3.62 -5.68 11.59
N TYR A 185 -3.03 -6.72 11.04
CA TYR A 185 -2.57 -6.71 9.65
C TYR A 185 -3.72 -6.51 8.66
N PRO A 186 -3.52 -5.80 7.54
CA PRO A 186 -4.58 -5.55 6.58
C PRO A 186 -5.11 -6.83 5.95
N PRO A 187 -6.36 -6.82 5.47
CA PRO A 187 -6.96 -7.96 4.82
C PRO A 187 -6.33 -8.19 3.45
N VAL A 188 -5.94 -9.41 3.16
CA VAL A 188 -5.54 -9.84 1.83
C VAL A 188 -6.56 -10.83 1.30
N GLU A 189 -7.09 -10.53 0.12
CA GLU A 189 -8.03 -11.41 -0.57
C GLU A 189 -7.23 -12.53 -1.24
N LEU A 190 -7.43 -13.76 -0.77
CA LEU A 190 -6.69 -14.93 -1.24
C LEU A 190 -7.62 -15.79 -2.10
N ASP A 191 -7.33 -15.87 -3.40
CA ASP A 191 -7.97 -16.87 -4.29
C ASP A 191 -7.20 -18.19 -4.20
N LEU A 192 -7.64 -19.05 -3.28
CA LEU A 192 -7.00 -20.35 -3.00
C LEU A 192 -7.57 -21.50 -3.84
N GLN A 193 -8.52 -21.24 -4.75
CA GLN A 193 -9.33 -22.28 -5.39
C GLN A 193 -8.67 -22.96 -6.60
N LYS A 194 -7.56 -22.43 -7.12
CA LYS A 194 -6.90 -23.03 -8.29
C LYS A 194 -5.59 -23.72 -7.88
N GLU A 195 -5.59 -25.05 -8.01
CA GLU A 195 -4.34 -25.82 -7.90
C GLU A 195 -3.37 -25.42 -9.02
N THR A 196 -2.12 -25.14 -8.64
CA THR A 196 -1.04 -24.74 -9.55
C THR A 196 -0.19 -25.92 -10.03
N LYS A 197 -0.57 -27.15 -9.66
CA LYS A 197 0.21 -28.34 -9.97
C LYS A 197 0.50 -28.48 -11.47
N GLY A 198 1.79 -28.44 -11.82
CA GLY A 198 2.27 -28.69 -13.17
C GLY A 198 2.40 -27.48 -14.09
N GLN A 199 2.12 -26.26 -13.65
CA GLN A 199 2.37 -25.06 -14.46
C GLN A 199 3.85 -24.67 -14.40
N GLU A 200 4.50 -24.64 -15.58
CA GLU A 200 5.89 -24.20 -15.68
C GLU A 200 5.99 -22.70 -15.36
N ARG A 201 6.80 -22.36 -14.38
CA ARG A 201 7.07 -20.98 -13.97
C ARG A 201 8.29 -20.45 -14.72
N ALA A 202 8.05 -19.55 -15.69
CA ALA A 202 9.07 -19.19 -16.67
C ALA A 202 9.71 -17.80 -16.46
N TYR A 203 9.14 -16.94 -15.61
CA TYR A 203 9.56 -15.55 -15.48
C TYR A 203 9.54 -15.08 -14.03
N PHE A 204 10.31 -14.04 -13.72
CA PHE A 204 10.17 -13.24 -12.50
C PHE A 204 9.10 -12.18 -12.70
N LEU A 205 8.43 -11.78 -11.62
CA LEU A 205 7.35 -10.81 -11.66
C LEU A 205 7.61 -9.66 -10.68
N THR A 206 7.31 -8.46 -11.08
CA THR A 206 7.22 -7.31 -10.15
C THR A 206 6.05 -6.42 -10.57
N GLY A 207 5.50 -5.66 -9.62
CA GLY A 207 4.41 -4.75 -9.99
C GLY A 207 3.70 -4.09 -8.83
N GLY A 208 2.61 -3.40 -9.20
CA GLY A 208 1.82 -2.53 -8.34
C GLY A 208 1.95 -1.07 -8.75
N ARG A 209 1.97 -0.13 -7.80
CA ARG A 209 2.22 1.27 -8.14
C ARG A 209 3.70 1.47 -8.50
N LEU A 210 3.99 1.76 -9.77
CA LEU A 210 5.35 2.01 -10.23
C LEU A 210 5.77 3.45 -9.87
N ALA A 211 6.28 3.61 -8.65
CA ALA A 211 6.78 4.87 -8.10
C ALA A 211 8.23 4.69 -7.62
N ARG A 212 9.02 5.78 -7.56
CA ARG A 212 10.45 5.71 -7.24
C ARG A 212 10.75 5.00 -5.92
N ALA A 213 9.95 5.24 -4.87
CA ALA A 213 10.09 4.55 -3.58
C ALA A 213 9.86 3.02 -3.62
N LYS A 214 9.44 2.48 -4.77
CA LYS A 214 9.32 1.02 -5.00
C LYS A 214 10.55 0.41 -5.63
N HIS A 215 11.51 1.23 -6.07
CA HIS A 215 12.80 0.84 -6.61
C HIS A 215 12.73 -0.30 -7.64
N VAL A 216 11.74 -0.23 -8.56
CA VAL A 216 11.59 -1.19 -9.65
C VAL A 216 12.78 -1.10 -10.63
N ASP A 217 13.48 0.03 -10.67
CA ASP A 217 14.73 0.23 -11.41
C ASP A 217 15.83 -0.76 -10.99
N VAL A 218 15.98 -1.05 -9.70
CA VAL A 218 16.91 -2.05 -9.17
C VAL A 218 16.56 -3.44 -9.72
N ILE A 219 15.27 -3.78 -9.75
CA ILE A 219 14.78 -5.07 -10.28
C ILE A 219 15.03 -5.17 -11.79
N VAL A 220 14.66 -4.13 -12.54
CA VAL A 220 14.87 -4.04 -13.99
C VAL A 220 16.34 -4.18 -14.34
N GLN A 221 17.24 -3.49 -13.62
CA GLN A 221 18.67 -3.57 -13.83
C GLN A 221 19.23 -4.97 -13.54
N ALA A 222 18.84 -5.57 -12.41
CA ALA A 222 19.31 -6.91 -12.03
C ALA A 222 18.88 -7.97 -13.05
N CYS A 223 17.60 -8.01 -13.43
CA CYS A 223 17.07 -8.97 -14.39
C CYS A 223 17.65 -8.75 -15.79
N SER A 224 17.83 -7.49 -16.21
CA SER A 224 18.46 -7.16 -17.49
C SER A 224 19.93 -7.61 -17.54
N GLU A 225 20.67 -7.47 -16.42
CA GLU A 225 22.07 -7.87 -16.35
C GLU A 225 22.23 -9.39 -16.38
N LEU A 226 21.35 -10.12 -15.72
CA LEU A 226 21.35 -11.60 -15.73
C LEU A 226 20.73 -12.18 -17.02
N GLY A 227 20.02 -11.39 -17.81
CA GLY A 227 19.29 -11.89 -18.99
C GLY A 227 18.11 -12.79 -18.63
N VAL A 228 17.52 -12.66 -17.44
CA VAL A 228 16.39 -13.48 -17.00
C VAL A 228 15.04 -12.80 -17.37
N PRO A 229 14.00 -13.57 -17.73
CA PRO A 229 12.69 -13.01 -18.07
C PRO A 229 12.04 -12.32 -16.87
N LEU A 230 11.59 -11.07 -17.09
CA LEU A 230 10.88 -10.27 -16.09
C LEU A 230 9.60 -9.69 -16.71
N LYS A 231 8.47 -9.87 -16.02
CA LYS A 231 7.22 -9.14 -16.29
C LYS A 231 7.01 -8.05 -15.27
N VAL A 232 6.60 -6.86 -15.73
CA VAL A 232 6.36 -5.67 -14.90
C VAL A 232 4.94 -5.19 -15.14
N PHE A 233 4.08 -5.22 -14.13
CA PHE A 233 2.72 -4.73 -14.22
C PHE A 233 2.48 -3.52 -13.32
N GLY A 234 1.48 -2.73 -13.67
CA GLY A 234 0.99 -1.63 -12.82
C GLY A 234 1.10 -0.26 -13.46
N LYS A 235 0.49 0.70 -12.76
CA LYS A 235 0.44 2.10 -13.19
C LYS A 235 1.70 2.84 -12.82
N ALA A 236 2.31 3.46 -13.84
CA ALA A 236 3.47 4.32 -13.63
C ALA A 236 3.07 5.69 -13.08
N PHE A 237 3.88 6.21 -12.16
CA PHE A 237 3.68 7.49 -11.52
C PHE A 237 4.84 8.45 -11.81
N ALA A 238 4.53 9.72 -12.11
CA ALA A 238 5.50 10.83 -12.26
C ALA A 238 6.66 10.53 -13.25
N GLY A 239 6.33 9.96 -14.41
CA GLY A 239 7.31 9.69 -15.50
C GLY A 239 8.21 8.47 -15.27
N TYR A 240 8.11 7.81 -14.13
CA TYR A 240 9.01 6.69 -13.78
C TYR A 240 8.91 5.50 -14.74
N GLY A 241 7.74 5.25 -15.34
CA GLY A 241 7.56 4.17 -16.30
C GLY A 241 8.41 4.31 -17.57
N GLU A 242 8.60 5.54 -18.06
CA GLU A 242 9.47 5.81 -19.23
C GLU A 242 10.94 5.58 -18.89
N GLU A 243 11.36 5.96 -17.67
CA GLU A 243 12.72 5.72 -17.20
C GLU A 243 13.01 4.22 -17.13
N LEU A 244 12.07 3.42 -16.58
CA LEU A 244 12.20 1.97 -16.50
C LEU A 244 12.31 1.33 -17.90
N ARG A 245 11.48 1.77 -18.88
CA ARG A 245 11.56 1.27 -20.26
C ARG A 245 12.89 1.60 -20.92
N LYS A 246 13.42 2.81 -20.70
CA LYS A 246 14.74 3.20 -21.21
C LYS A 246 15.87 2.33 -20.61
N MET A 247 15.76 1.95 -19.35
CA MET A 247 16.73 1.04 -18.70
C MET A 247 16.64 -0.37 -19.28
N ALA A 248 15.44 -0.91 -19.46
CA ALA A 248 15.22 -2.23 -20.02
C ALA A 248 15.76 -2.38 -21.46
N ASN A 249 15.70 -1.33 -22.25
CA ASN A 249 16.12 -1.33 -23.66
C ASN A 249 17.65 -1.26 -23.86
N ARG A 250 18.46 -1.21 -22.81
CA ARG A 250 19.92 -1.13 -22.93
C ARG A 250 20.61 -2.47 -23.20
N LYS A 251 19.99 -3.59 -22.90
CA LYS A 251 20.48 -4.94 -23.21
C LYS A 251 19.42 -5.74 -23.95
N TRP A 252 19.80 -6.30 -25.08
CA TRP A 252 18.97 -7.19 -25.90
C TRP A 252 19.59 -8.57 -25.91
N LEU A 253 18.81 -9.61 -25.80
CA LEU A 253 19.21 -10.96 -26.13
C LEU A 253 18.90 -11.23 -27.60
N MET A 254 19.79 -11.94 -28.28
CA MET A 254 19.51 -12.50 -29.60
C MET A 254 18.81 -13.85 -29.39
N VAL A 255 17.53 -13.92 -29.73
CA VAL A 255 16.75 -15.17 -29.74
C VAL A 255 16.30 -15.38 -31.18
N ASP A 256 16.71 -16.49 -31.78
CA ASP A 256 16.41 -16.85 -33.18
C ASP A 256 16.75 -15.73 -34.19
N GLY A 257 17.88 -15.03 -33.98
CA GLY A 257 18.31 -13.92 -34.84
C GLY A 257 17.57 -12.59 -34.62
N VAL A 258 16.61 -12.52 -33.67
CA VAL A 258 15.83 -11.32 -33.33
C VAL A 258 16.28 -10.74 -32.02
N LYS A 259 16.49 -9.40 -31.97
CA LYS A 259 16.73 -8.66 -30.72
C LYS A 259 15.45 -8.69 -29.88
N LYS A 260 15.44 -9.39 -28.75
CA LYS A 260 14.31 -9.48 -27.86
C LYS A 260 14.67 -8.99 -26.46
N SER A 261 13.87 -8.08 -25.91
CA SER A 261 14.00 -7.69 -24.50
C SER A 261 13.52 -8.82 -23.61
N THR A 262 14.27 -9.12 -22.56
CA THR A 262 13.85 -10.06 -21.52
C THR A 262 12.82 -9.45 -20.56
N ILE A 263 12.54 -8.15 -20.67
CA ILE A 263 11.67 -7.41 -19.78
C ILE A 263 10.43 -6.95 -20.53
N GLU A 264 9.28 -7.39 -20.05
CA GLU A 264 7.96 -7.07 -20.60
C GLU A 264 7.19 -6.15 -19.64
N PHE A 265 6.71 -4.99 -20.15
CA PHE A 265 5.87 -4.06 -19.40
C PHE A 265 4.41 -4.21 -19.82
N LEU A 266 3.59 -4.75 -18.92
CA LEU A 266 2.19 -5.09 -19.18
C LEU A 266 1.22 -3.90 -19.01
N GLY A 267 1.63 -2.86 -18.27
CA GLY A 267 0.71 -1.78 -17.89
C GLY A 267 -0.18 -2.13 -16.72
N GLU A 268 -1.33 -1.48 -16.62
CA GLU A 268 -2.35 -1.83 -15.60
C GLU A 268 -3.04 -3.13 -16.02
N VAL A 269 -3.10 -4.08 -15.08
CA VAL A 269 -3.79 -5.37 -15.23
C VAL A 269 -4.95 -5.43 -14.24
N ASP A 270 -5.99 -6.19 -14.55
CA ASP A 270 -7.08 -6.44 -13.62
C ASP A 270 -6.70 -7.44 -12.51
N ASP A 271 -7.56 -7.60 -11.52
CA ASP A 271 -7.28 -8.47 -10.37
C ASP A 271 -7.10 -9.94 -10.79
N LYS A 272 -7.86 -10.41 -11.78
CA LYS A 272 -7.78 -11.80 -12.28
C LYS A 272 -6.46 -12.03 -13.01
N GLU A 273 -6.12 -11.16 -13.95
CA GLU A 273 -4.86 -11.22 -14.69
C GLU A 273 -3.65 -11.10 -13.74
N LYS A 274 -3.73 -10.23 -12.73
CA LYS A 274 -2.71 -10.10 -11.69
C LYS A 274 -2.45 -11.41 -10.97
N LEU A 275 -3.49 -12.12 -10.55
CA LEU A 275 -3.36 -13.41 -9.86
C LEU A 275 -2.81 -14.50 -10.78
N GLU A 276 -3.20 -14.52 -12.06
CA GLU A 276 -2.65 -15.44 -13.06
C GLU A 276 -1.15 -15.17 -13.30
N LEU A 277 -0.75 -13.91 -13.42
CA LEU A 277 0.66 -13.53 -13.53
C LEU A 277 1.47 -13.94 -12.30
N MET A 278 0.92 -13.75 -11.09
CA MET A 278 1.57 -14.19 -9.87
C MET A 278 1.73 -15.70 -9.83
N ARG A 279 0.70 -16.46 -10.21
CA ARG A 279 0.72 -17.92 -10.24
C ARG A 279 1.77 -18.48 -11.20
N GLY A 280 1.95 -17.85 -12.36
CA GLY A 280 2.95 -18.26 -13.38
C GLY A 280 4.37 -17.79 -13.13
N ALA A 281 4.62 -17.00 -12.08
CA ALA A 281 5.93 -16.45 -11.80
C ALA A 281 6.81 -17.41 -10.98
N LYS A 282 8.13 -17.47 -11.27
CA LYS A 282 9.14 -18.13 -10.44
C LYS A 282 9.22 -17.54 -9.05
N ALA A 283 9.28 -16.21 -8.99
CA ALA A 283 9.21 -15.43 -7.76
C ALA A 283 8.67 -14.03 -8.05
N PHE A 284 8.08 -13.41 -7.01
CA PHE A 284 7.72 -12.00 -7.01
C PHE A 284 8.88 -11.18 -6.44
N LEU A 285 9.39 -10.22 -7.22
CA LEU A 285 10.51 -9.37 -6.80
C LEU A 285 9.99 -8.06 -6.23
N PHE A 286 10.49 -7.66 -5.06
CA PHE A 286 10.00 -6.51 -4.33
C PHE A 286 11.13 -5.70 -3.68
N ALA A 287 11.38 -4.50 -4.20
CA ALA A 287 12.50 -3.64 -3.78
C ALA A 287 12.04 -2.38 -3.01
N SER A 288 10.80 -2.35 -2.50
CA SER A 288 10.25 -1.18 -1.83
C SER A 288 11.03 -0.83 -0.56
N GLU A 289 11.45 0.44 -0.46
CA GLU A 289 12.02 1.00 0.75
C GLU A 289 10.89 1.45 1.71
N ASP A 290 11.08 1.21 3.00
CA ASP A 290 10.15 1.63 4.07
C ASP A 290 8.69 1.19 3.85
N GLU A 291 8.45 0.02 3.28
CA GLU A 291 7.10 -0.49 3.04
C GLU A 291 6.31 -0.58 4.35
N ASP A 292 5.04 -0.15 4.32
CA ASP A 292 4.21 -0.16 5.52
C ASP A 292 3.77 -1.58 5.90
N PHE A 293 3.43 -2.43 4.92
CA PHE A 293 3.07 -3.83 5.13
C PHE A 293 3.49 -4.74 3.96
N GLY A 294 3.14 -4.37 2.72
CA GLY A 294 3.43 -5.17 1.53
C GLY A 294 2.30 -6.14 1.17
N ILE A 295 1.12 -5.64 0.83
CA ILE A 295 -0.03 -6.46 0.39
C ILE A 295 0.32 -7.30 -0.83
N THR A 296 0.96 -6.72 -1.86
CA THR A 296 1.29 -7.41 -3.12
C THR A 296 2.21 -8.62 -2.93
N PRO A 297 3.27 -8.58 -2.11
CA PRO A 297 4.01 -9.76 -1.67
C PRO A 297 3.13 -10.86 -1.07
N VAL A 298 2.18 -10.50 -0.22
CA VAL A 298 1.27 -11.49 0.39
C VAL A 298 0.31 -12.09 -0.65
N GLU A 299 -0.19 -11.28 -1.59
CA GLU A 299 -1.00 -11.78 -2.71
C GLU A 299 -0.21 -12.80 -3.56
N ALA A 300 1.07 -12.51 -3.85
CA ALA A 300 1.92 -13.45 -4.58
C ALA A 300 2.12 -14.77 -3.82
N MET A 301 2.41 -14.70 -2.51
CA MET A 301 2.49 -15.89 -1.66
C MET A 301 1.17 -16.67 -1.62
N GLY A 302 0.03 -15.98 -1.66
CA GLY A 302 -1.30 -16.60 -1.75
C GLY A 302 -1.50 -17.42 -3.02
N GLN A 303 -0.78 -17.11 -4.10
CA GLN A 303 -0.74 -17.88 -5.34
C GLN A 303 0.38 -18.93 -5.36
N GLY A 304 0.99 -19.26 -4.22
CA GLY A 304 2.09 -20.21 -4.10
C GLY A 304 3.42 -19.66 -4.63
N THR A 305 3.52 -18.37 -4.90
CA THR A 305 4.72 -17.75 -5.48
C THR A 305 5.59 -17.16 -4.40
N PRO A 306 6.84 -17.63 -4.24
CA PRO A 306 7.77 -17.09 -3.26
C PRO A 306 8.16 -15.65 -3.61
N VAL A 307 8.61 -14.91 -2.59
CA VAL A 307 8.97 -13.49 -2.73
C VAL A 307 10.46 -13.31 -2.50
N ILE A 308 11.14 -12.53 -3.36
CA ILE A 308 12.49 -12.03 -3.10
C ILE A 308 12.37 -10.53 -2.82
N ALA A 309 12.61 -10.09 -1.59
CA ALA A 309 12.35 -8.73 -1.16
C ALA A 309 13.57 -8.03 -0.59
N TYR A 310 13.62 -6.69 -0.76
CA TYR A 310 14.51 -5.85 0.03
C TYR A 310 14.10 -5.91 1.51
N ARG A 311 15.06 -6.15 2.41
CA ARG A 311 14.81 -6.30 3.85
C ARG A 311 14.48 -4.95 4.51
N SER A 312 13.35 -4.35 4.17
CA SER A 312 12.95 -3.04 4.68
C SER A 312 11.45 -2.96 4.98
N GLY A 313 11.11 -2.36 6.12
CA GLY A 313 9.72 -2.12 6.50
C GLY A 313 8.92 -3.39 6.82
N GLY A 314 7.62 -3.36 6.53
CA GLY A 314 6.65 -4.40 6.90
C GLY A 314 6.81 -5.73 6.17
N VAL A 315 7.57 -5.81 5.07
CA VAL A 315 7.82 -7.11 4.40
C VAL A 315 8.59 -8.09 5.29
N LYS A 316 9.35 -7.59 6.27
CA LYS A 316 10.03 -8.42 7.29
C LYS A 316 9.05 -9.20 8.15
N GLU A 317 7.81 -8.73 8.22
CA GLU A 317 6.73 -9.36 8.99
C GLU A 317 5.89 -10.30 8.14
N THR A 318 5.86 -10.09 6.81
CA THR A 318 5.03 -10.89 5.91
C THR A 318 5.76 -12.09 5.33
N ILE A 319 7.06 -11.99 5.08
CA ILE A 319 7.90 -13.05 4.51
C ILE A 319 8.58 -13.83 5.62
N GLU A 320 8.56 -15.16 5.52
CA GLU A 320 9.34 -16.08 6.35
C GLU A 320 10.53 -16.57 5.53
N GLU A 321 11.74 -16.07 5.89
CA GLU A 321 12.96 -16.33 5.13
C GLU A 321 13.28 -17.82 5.05
N GLY A 322 13.61 -18.29 3.85
CA GLY A 322 13.90 -19.71 3.59
C GLY A 322 12.66 -20.60 3.44
N LYS A 323 11.43 -20.08 3.66
CA LYS A 323 10.18 -20.81 3.50
C LYS A 323 9.28 -20.15 2.45
N SER A 324 8.87 -18.90 2.67
CA SER A 324 7.99 -18.18 1.75
C SER A 324 8.72 -17.15 0.90
N GLY A 325 10.02 -16.96 1.11
CA GLY A 325 10.82 -16.04 0.32
C GLY A 325 12.25 -15.89 0.80
N LEU A 326 12.96 -14.97 0.18
CA LEU A 326 14.34 -14.60 0.48
C LEU A 326 14.42 -13.08 0.64
N PHE A 327 15.46 -12.60 1.32
CA PHE A 327 15.75 -11.18 1.41
C PHE A 327 17.10 -10.84 0.78
N PHE A 328 17.20 -9.66 0.18
CA PHE A 328 18.44 -9.00 -0.14
C PHE A 328 18.60 -7.77 0.75
N ASP A 329 19.84 -7.50 1.21
CA ASP A 329 20.07 -6.58 2.33
C ASP A 329 20.56 -5.19 1.91
N GLN A 330 20.99 -5.01 0.66
CA GLN A 330 21.38 -3.72 0.11
C GLN A 330 20.49 -3.35 -1.07
N LEU A 331 19.98 -2.10 -1.09
CA LEU A 331 19.08 -1.62 -2.13
C LEU A 331 19.87 -1.30 -3.43
N ASN A 332 20.48 -2.31 -4.02
CA ASN A 332 21.18 -2.25 -5.28
C ASN A 332 20.98 -3.53 -6.09
N LYS A 333 21.35 -3.50 -7.36
CA LYS A 333 21.18 -4.63 -8.27
C LYS A 333 22.10 -5.81 -7.93
N GLU A 334 23.28 -5.54 -7.39
CA GLU A 334 24.29 -6.54 -7.06
C GLU A 334 23.76 -7.49 -5.99
N SER A 335 23.22 -6.94 -4.88
CA SER A 335 22.63 -7.72 -3.80
C SER A 335 21.41 -8.54 -4.26
N LEU A 336 20.58 -7.99 -5.15
CA LEU A 336 19.46 -8.74 -5.74
C LEU A 336 19.96 -9.85 -6.68
N ILE A 337 21.00 -9.60 -7.50
CA ILE A 337 21.61 -10.59 -8.40
C ILE A 337 22.14 -11.81 -7.61
N GLU A 338 22.78 -11.58 -6.46
CA GLU A 338 23.24 -12.66 -5.58
C GLU A 338 22.08 -13.56 -5.15
N GLN A 339 20.94 -13.00 -4.75
CA GLN A 339 19.76 -13.78 -4.36
C GLN A 339 19.12 -14.51 -5.55
N LEU A 340 19.05 -13.88 -6.73
CA LEU A 340 18.54 -14.51 -7.94
C LEU A 340 19.37 -15.73 -8.37
N LYS A 341 20.72 -15.66 -8.24
CA LYS A 341 21.62 -16.79 -8.56
C LYS A 341 21.46 -17.99 -7.64
N VAL A 342 21.09 -17.79 -6.39
CA VAL A 342 20.92 -18.88 -5.42
C VAL A 342 19.46 -19.35 -5.29
N PHE A 343 18.52 -18.62 -5.87
CA PHE A 343 17.09 -18.86 -5.72
C PHE A 343 16.66 -20.28 -6.11
N ASP A 344 17.06 -20.77 -7.29
CA ASP A 344 16.66 -22.10 -7.78
C ASP A 344 17.17 -23.23 -6.87
N LYS A 345 18.27 -23.01 -6.14
CA LYS A 345 18.83 -23.98 -5.20
C LYS A 345 18.07 -24.07 -3.88
N LYS A 346 17.28 -23.03 -3.53
CA LYS A 346 16.59 -22.93 -2.22
C LYS A 346 15.32 -23.79 -2.13
N LYS A 347 14.78 -24.27 -3.24
CA LYS A 347 13.61 -25.19 -3.32
C LYS A 347 12.43 -24.74 -2.41
N LEU A 348 12.06 -23.47 -2.49
CA LEU A 348 10.94 -22.92 -1.73
C LEU A 348 9.62 -23.58 -2.17
N LYS A 349 8.80 -24.00 -1.21
CA LYS A 349 7.57 -24.76 -1.47
C LYS A 349 6.35 -23.85 -1.58
N GLU A 350 5.47 -24.13 -2.55
CA GLU A 350 4.22 -23.39 -2.76
C GLU A 350 3.32 -23.44 -1.51
N GLU A 351 3.23 -24.61 -0.88
CA GLU A 351 2.39 -24.81 0.31
C GLU A 351 2.83 -23.91 1.49
N GLU A 352 4.15 -23.68 1.63
CA GLU A 352 4.68 -22.80 2.67
C GLU A 352 4.34 -21.32 2.39
N CYS A 353 4.40 -20.92 1.11
CA CYS A 353 3.97 -19.58 0.68
C CYS A 353 2.47 -19.36 0.97
N ILE A 354 1.61 -20.30 0.56
CA ILE A 354 0.18 -20.23 0.79
C ILE A 354 -0.15 -20.25 2.29
N ALA A 355 0.50 -21.12 3.06
CA ALA A 355 0.30 -21.20 4.51
C ALA A 355 0.69 -19.87 5.20
N ARG A 356 1.76 -19.22 4.71
CA ARG A 356 2.17 -17.90 5.19
C ARG A 356 1.14 -16.82 4.86
N ALA A 357 0.65 -16.76 3.62
CA ALA A 357 -0.35 -15.80 3.16
C ALA A 357 -1.67 -15.93 3.93
N LYS A 358 -2.12 -17.15 4.26
CA LYS A 358 -3.35 -17.39 5.05
C LYS A 358 -3.35 -16.68 6.40
N LYS A 359 -2.18 -16.40 6.98
CA LYS A 359 -2.06 -15.63 8.23
C LYS A 359 -2.49 -14.16 8.09
N PHE A 360 -2.76 -13.70 6.86
CA PHE A 360 -3.18 -12.34 6.55
C PHE A 360 -4.54 -12.28 5.84
N SER A 361 -5.36 -13.32 6.01
CA SER A 361 -6.66 -13.42 5.35
C SER A 361 -7.66 -12.37 5.85
N LYS A 362 -8.70 -12.13 5.04
CA LYS A 362 -9.77 -11.19 5.33
C LYS A 362 -10.60 -11.64 6.55
N GLU A 363 -10.83 -12.95 6.72
CA GLU A 363 -11.55 -13.52 7.86
C GLU A 363 -10.81 -13.25 9.18
N ARG A 364 -9.48 -13.41 9.16
CA ARG A 364 -8.65 -13.06 10.32
C ARG A 364 -8.77 -11.56 10.64
N PHE A 365 -8.68 -10.70 9.63
CA PHE A 365 -8.83 -9.24 9.82
C PHE A 365 -10.15 -8.90 10.49
N PHE A 366 -11.28 -9.45 10.03
CA PHE A 366 -12.59 -9.22 10.61
C PHE A 366 -12.64 -9.62 12.08
N LYS A 367 -12.14 -10.80 12.40
CA LYS A 367 -12.12 -11.34 13.78
C LYS A 367 -11.28 -10.45 14.71
N GLU A 368 -10.11 -10.03 14.27
CA GLU A 368 -9.20 -9.21 15.07
C GLU A 368 -9.73 -7.78 15.27
N VAL A 369 -10.22 -7.12 14.20
CA VAL A 369 -10.81 -5.77 14.29
C VAL A 369 -12.02 -5.79 15.21
N ALA A 370 -12.95 -6.73 15.02
CA ALA A 370 -14.14 -6.85 15.88
C ALA A 370 -13.76 -7.06 17.35
N SER A 371 -12.77 -7.92 17.64
CA SER A 371 -12.27 -8.15 18.98
C SER A 371 -11.66 -6.91 19.62
N VAL A 372 -10.85 -6.15 18.87
CA VAL A 372 -10.23 -4.91 19.36
C VAL A 372 -11.29 -3.86 19.65
N ILE A 373 -12.25 -3.66 18.74
CA ILE A 373 -13.31 -2.66 18.91
C ILE A 373 -14.18 -3.03 20.11
N SER A 374 -14.66 -4.27 20.21
CA SER A 374 -15.49 -4.72 21.33
C SER A 374 -14.82 -4.49 22.69
N LYS A 375 -13.52 -4.80 22.83
CA LYS A 375 -12.76 -4.59 24.06
C LYS A 375 -12.54 -3.13 24.42
N LYS A 376 -12.66 -2.21 23.46
CA LYS A 376 -12.40 -0.78 23.67
C LYS A 376 -13.67 0.05 23.78
N THR A 377 -14.81 -0.49 23.35
CA THR A 377 -16.13 0.15 23.45
C THR A 377 -16.99 -0.43 24.59
N ALA A 378 -16.55 -1.52 25.23
CA ALA A 378 -17.08 -2.03 26.49
C ALA A 378 -16.49 -1.23 27.66
#